data_260f024d7ad7db3e70e98608968b4cf3
#
_entry.id   260f024d7ad7db3e70e98608968b4cf3
#
_cell.length_a   1.000
_cell.length_b   1.000
_cell.length_c   1.000
_cell.angle_alpha   90.00
_cell.angle_beta   90.00
_cell.angle_gamma   90.00
#
_symmetry.space_group_name_H-M   'P 1'
#
loop_
_entity.id
_entity.type
_entity.pdbx_description
1 polymer ?
#
loop_
_entity_poly.entity_id
_entity_poly.type
_entity_poly.pdbx_seq_one_letter_code
_entity_poly.pdbx_strand_id
1 'polypeptide(L)'
;GKHSAQEEREAIQYLLDLRCDAIIIYPRFLTVDEMDEIVENHSQPIMVLNRRLRRHASHCVWSDQKASAMRVVERLIALGHRDIAFITGSLDSPTGVERLAGYKDALAGHGIALNEALIAEGRWTPETGAAGVESLRQRGVTYSALVASNDDMAIGAMKQLHQLGVKVPEQVSVVGFDDIALAPYMVPSL
;
A
#
# COMPACT_ATOMS: atom_id res chain seq x y z
N GLY A 1 -8.47 15.52 -3.35
CA GLY A 1 -8.16 15.57 -1.94
C GLY A 1 -6.90 16.38 -1.72
N LYS A 2 -6.97 17.26 -0.81
CA LYS A 2 -5.95 18.21 -0.46
C LYS A 2 -4.99 17.58 0.54
N HIS A 3 -3.85 18.21 0.86
CA HIS A 3 -2.68 17.51 1.33
C HIS A 3 -2.30 17.82 2.78
N SER A 4 -3.30 18.03 3.66
CA SER A 4 -3.04 18.29 5.08
C SER A 4 -4.18 17.84 5.99
N ALA A 5 -3.88 17.57 7.26
CA ALA A 5 -4.86 17.27 8.29
C ALA A 5 -5.87 18.42 8.49
N GLN A 6 -5.42 19.68 8.31
CA GLN A 6 -6.30 20.85 8.41
C GLN A 6 -7.37 20.84 7.34
N GLU A 7 -6.99 20.57 6.08
CA GLU A 7 -7.94 20.50 4.97
C GLU A 7 -8.91 19.31 5.09
N GLU A 8 -8.47 18.19 5.64
CA GLU A 8 -9.36 17.07 5.96
C GLU A 8 -10.39 17.47 7.03
N ARG A 9 -9.97 18.16 8.09
CA ARG A 9 -10.91 18.70 9.12
C ARG A 9 -11.92 19.66 8.52
N GLU A 10 -11.47 20.60 7.69
CA GLU A 10 -12.35 21.57 7.03
C GLU A 10 -13.37 20.89 6.11
N ALA A 11 -12.95 19.86 5.37
CA ALA A 11 -13.86 19.09 4.53
C ALA A 11 -14.90 18.32 5.35
N ILE A 12 -14.51 17.73 6.47
CA ILE A 12 -15.44 17.05 7.38
C ILE A 12 -16.41 18.06 7.99
N GLN A 13 -15.91 19.21 8.46
CA GLN A 13 -16.76 20.27 9.01
C GLN A 13 -17.77 20.78 7.96
N TYR A 14 -17.34 20.97 6.73
CA TYR A 14 -18.24 21.35 5.65
C TYR A 14 -19.37 20.33 5.44
N LEU A 15 -19.08 19.02 5.47
CA LEU A 15 -20.11 17.98 5.37
C LEU A 15 -21.07 17.96 6.57
N LEU A 16 -20.55 18.23 7.77
CA LEU A 16 -21.35 18.36 8.99
C LEU A 16 -22.31 19.56 8.90
N ASP A 17 -21.83 20.70 8.39
CA ASP A 17 -22.62 21.92 8.21
C ASP A 17 -23.73 21.74 7.16
N LEU A 18 -23.51 20.90 6.15
CA LEU A 18 -24.53 20.50 5.16
C LEU A 18 -25.64 19.60 5.77
N ARG A 19 -25.49 19.19 7.04
CA ARG A 19 -26.44 18.31 7.75
C ARG A 19 -26.73 17.00 6.99
N CYS A 20 -25.67 16.39 6.45
CA CYS A 20 -25.78 15.06 5.85
C CYS A 20 -26.31 14.05 6.90
N ASP A 21 -27.13 13.10 6.46
CA ASP A 21 -27.66 12.03 7.33
C ASP A 21 -26.56 11.10 7.86
N ALA A 22 -25.50 10.91 7.07
CA ALA A 22 -24.31 10.17 7.44
C ALA A 22 -23.11 10.67 6.62
N ILE A 23 -21.92 10.47 7.16
CA ILE A 23 -20.66 10.87 6.52
C ILE A 23 -19.74 9.66 6.45
N ILE A 24 -19.14 9.42 5.27
CA ILE A 24 -18.09 8.43 5.08
C ILE A 24 -16.79 9.17 4.77
N ILE A 25 -15.75 8.91 5.56
CA ILE A 25 -14.45 9.55 5.39
C ILE A 25 -13.35 8.52 5.10
N TYR A 26 -12.43 8.89 4.23
CA TYR A 26 -11.19 8.17 3.96
C TYR A 26 -10.02 9.07 4.32
N PRO A 27 -9.64 9.17 5.61
CA PRO A 27 -8.63 10.10 6.08
C PRO A 27 -7.23 9.59 5.75
N ARG A 28 -6.37 10.51 5.37
CA ARG A 28 -4.96 10.23 5.08
C ARG A 28 -4.03 10.89 6.10
N PHE A 29 -4.36 12.11 6.52
CA PHE A 29 -3.50 12.95 7.35
C PHE A 29 -3.98 13.08 8.79
N LEU A 30 -5.28 12.92 9.05
CA LEU A 30 -5.81 12.91 10.41
C LEU A 30 -5.27 11.73 11.21
N THR A 31 -4.89 11.97 12.46
CA THR A 31 -4.50 10.93 13.40
C THR A 31 -5.71 10.12 13.87
N VAL A 32 -5.45 8.95 14.44
CA VAL A 32 -6.51 8.10 15.02
C VAL A 32 -7.24 8.83 16.15
N ASP A 33 -6.51 9.56 17.00
CA ASP A 33 -7.09 10.26 18.14
C ASP A 33 -7.99 11.43 17.67
N GLU A 34 -7.56 12.20 16.65
CA GLU A 34 -8.39 13.26 16.06
C GLU A 34 -9.67 12.69 15.42
N MET A 35 -9.57 11.54 14.75
CA MET A 35 -10.76 10.90 14.18
C MET A 35 -11.70 10.34 15.27
N ASP A 36 -11.16 9.78 16.34
CA ASP A 36 -11.97 9.37 17.51
C ASP A 36 -12.73 10.55 18.12
N GLU A 37 -12.07 11.72 18.26
CA GLU A 37 -12.69 12.95 18.72
C GLU A 37 -13.78 13.47 17.78
N ILE A 38 -13.55 13.42 16.46
CA ILE A 38 -14.55 13.82 15.48
C ILE A 38 -15.81 12.93 15.59
N VAL A 39 -15.64 11.62 15.67
CA VAL A 39 -16.77 10.67 15.82
C VAL A 39 -17.51 10.93 17.14
N GLU A 40 -16.79 11.19 18.22
CA GLU A 40 -17.36 11.38 19.57
C GLU A 40 -18.14 12.69 19.72
N ASN A 41 -17.67 13.75 19.09
CA ASN A 41 -18.23 15.10 19.26
C ASN A 41 -19.40 15.43 18.33
N HIS A 42 -19.80 14.50 17.44
CA HIS A 42 -20.88 14.76 16.49
C HIS A 42 -21.96 13.68 16.57
N SER A 43 -23.21 14.11 16.44
CA SER A 43 -24.38 13.22 16.49
C SER A 43 -24.63 12.50 15.16
N GLN A 44 -24.12 13.02 14.05
CA GLN A 44 -24.24 12.39 12.75
C GLN A 44 -23.38 11.11 12.69
N PRO A 45 -23.90 10.01 12.13
CA PRO A 45 -23.11 8.81 11.90
C PRO A 45 -21.91 9.10 11.00
N ILE A 46 -20.70 8.85 11.51
CA ILE A 46 -19.45 9.01 10.74
C ILE A 46 -18.79 7.64 10.64
N MET A 47 -18.55 7.17 9.41
CA MET A 47 -17.83 5.93 9.12
C MET A 47 -16.44 6.25 8.60
N VAL A 48 -15.43 5.61 9.16
CA VAL A 48 -14.02 5.78 8.79
C VAL A 48 -13.56 4.58 7.97
N LEU A 49 -13.07 4.84 6.77
CA LEU A 49 -12.54 3.80 5.90
C LEU A 49 -11.02 3.68 6.03
N ASN A 50 -10.53 2.45 5.89
CA ASN A 50 -9.10 2.10 5.86
C ASN A 50 -8.29 2.52 7.10
N ARG A 51 -8.96 2.79 8.21
CA ARG A 51 -8.36 3.09 9.51
C ARG A 51 -9.18 2.44 10.63
N ARG A 52 -8.51 1.89 11.63
CA ARG A 52 -9.14 1.41 12.84
C ARG A 52 -9.03 2.46 13.93
N LEU A 53 -10.16 2.93 14.43
CA LEU A 53 -10.24 3.81 15.58
C LEU A 53 -10.03 3.00 16.88
N ARG A 54 -9.52 3.66 17.91
CA ARG A 54 -9.26 3.02 19.21
C ARG A 54 -10.53 2.92 20.05
N ARG A 55 -11.30 4.01 20.11
CA ARG A 55 -12.49 4.13 20.96
C ARG A 55 -13.77 3.76 20.21
N HIS A 56 -13.81 3.97 18.90
CA HIS A 56 -15.00 3.83 18.07
C HIS A 56 -14.79 2.80 16.94
N ALA A 57 -14.32 1.60 17.28
CA ALA A 57 -14.02 0.54 16.29
C ALA A 57 -15.23 0.11 15.46
N SER A 58 -16.46 0.25 15.97
CA SER A 58 -17.71 0.00 15.22
C SER A 58 -17.99 1.02 14.11
N HIS A 59 -17.30 2.16 14.11
CA HIS A 59 -17.38 3.20 13.10
C HIS A 59 -16.31 3.04 12.01
N CYS A 60 -15.72 1.87 11.86
CA CYS A 60 -14.61 1.64 10.95
C CYS A 60 -14.85 0.46 10.01
N VAL A 61 -14.46 0.64 8.75
CA VAL A 61 -14.22 -0.45 7.82
C VAL A 61 -12.74 -0.40 7.43
N TRP A 62 -11.98 -1.42 7.78
CA TRP A 62 -10.53 -1.45 7.60
C TRP A 62 -10.02 -2.86 7.35
N SER A 63 -8.84 -2.96 6.76
CA SER A 63 -8.08 -4.19 6.65
C SER A 63 -6.70 -4.01 7.30
N ASP A 64 -6.16 -5.11 7.85
CA ASP A 64 -4.81 -5.10 8.41
C ASP A 64 -3.77 -5.10 7.28
N GLN A 65 -3.33 -3.89 6.94
CA GLN A 65 -2.40 -3.65 5.83
C GLN A 65 -1.04 -4.31 6.09
N LYS A 66 -0.58 -4.27 7.35
CA LYS A 66 0.68 -4.88 7.76
C LYS A 66 0.62 -6.41 7.65
N ALA A 67 -0.38 -7.04 8.24
CA ALA A 67 -0.56 -8.47 8.17
C ALA A 67 -0.81 -8.97 6.73
N SER A 68 -1.50 -8.18 5.90
CA SER A 68 -1.72 -8.52 4.50
C SER A 68 -0.41 -8.52 3.70
N ALA A 69 0.43 -7.49 3.85
CA ALA A 69 1.75 -7.45 3.20
C ALA A 69 2.67 -8.57 3.70
N MET A 70 2.67 -8.83 5.02
CA MET A 70 3.43 -9.92 5.61
C MET A 70 3.07 -11.27 4.97
N ARG A 71 1.77 -11.59 4.86
CA ARG A 71 1.32 -12.85 4.23
C ARG A 71 1.76 -12.99 2.77
N VAL A 72 1.75 -11.91 1.99
CA VAL A 72 2.23 -11.93 0.60
C VAL A 72 3.71 -12.28 0.55
N VAL A 73 4.52 -11.64 1.37
CA VAL A 73 5.98 -11.88 1.41
C VAL A 73 6.28 -13.29 1.94
N GLU A 74 5.60 -13.74 2.98
CA GLU A 74 5.69 -15.11 3.51
C GLU A 74 5.36 -16.15 2.43
N ARG A 75 4.35 -15.88 1.59
CA ARG A 75 4.03 -16.76 0.47
C ARG A 75 5.17 -16.85 -0.54
N LEU A 76 5.81 -15.74 -0.88
CA LEU A 76 6.97 -15.74 -1.76
C LEU A 76 8.16 -16.48 -1.14
N ILE A 77 8.39 -16.29 0.15
CA ILE A 77 9.44 -17.02 0.89
C ILE A 77 9.17 -18.53 0.87
N ALA A 78 7.92 -18.95 1.09
CA ALA A 78 7.52 -20.35 1.02
C ALA A 78 7.69 -20.97 -0.38
N LEU A 79 7.63 -20.15 -1.44
CA LEU A 79 7.93 -20.54 -2.82
C LEU A 79 9.43 -20.57 -3.14
N GLY A 80 10.29 -20.24 -2.18
CA GLY A 80 11.74 -20.30 -2.31
C GLY A 80 12.44 -18.97 -2.59
N HIS A 81 11.69 -17.87 -2.76
CA HIS A 81 12.28 -16.55 -2.95
C HIS A 81 12.99 -16.08 -1.67
N ARG A 82 14.14 -15.44 -1.85
CA ARG A 82 14.93 -14.85 -0.74
C ARG A 82 15.28 -13.40 -1.02
N ASP A 83 15.68 -13.09 -2.26
CA ASP A 83 15.91 -11.74 -2.73
C ASP A 83 14.58 -11.22 -3.30
N ILE A 84 13.82 -10.53 -2.45
CA ILE A 84 12.49 -10.01 -2.76
C ILE A 84 12.56 -8.49 -2.77
N ALA A 85 12.37 -7.87 -3.94
CA ALA A 85 12.27 -6.42 -4.04
C ALA A 85 10.89 -5.92 -3.58
N PHE A 86 10.84 -4.70 -3.06
CA PHE A 86 9.61 -4.07 -2.61
C PHE A 86 9.51 -2.64 -3.13
N ILE A 87 8.43 -2.33 -3.85
CA ILE A 87 8.09 -0.95 -4.22
C ILE A 87 7.03 -0.46 -3.26
N THR A 88 7.40 0.51 -2.40
CA THR A 88 6.50 1.03 -1.37
C THR A 88 5.38 1.85 -2.00
N GLY A 89 4.25 1.97 -1.31
CA GLY A 89 3.37 3.12 -1.50
C GLY A 89 4.00 4.40 -0.95
N SER A 90 3.31 5.51 -1.12
CA SER A 90 3.76 6.77 -0.52
C SER A 90 3.89 6.63 1.00
N LEU A 91 5.06 6.98 1.55
CA LEU A 91 5.36 6.82 2.98
C LEU A 91 4.79 7.95 3.86
N ASP A 92 4.16 8.95 3.26
CA ASP A 92 3.30 9.91 3.95
C ASP A 92 1.89 9.34 4.23
N SER A 93 1.61 8.13 3.74
CA SER A 93 0.38 7.38 3.92
C SER A 93 0.60 6.23 4.91
N PRO A 94 -0.27 6.07 5.93
CA PRO A 94 -0.21 4.94 6.83
C PRO A 94 -0.23 3.58 6.12
N THR A 95 -1.01 3.43 5.06
CA THR A 95 -1.05 2.20 4.26
C THR A 95 0.32 1.85 3.68
N GLY A 96 1.06 2.84 3.16
CA GLY A 96 2.42 2.63 2.65
C GLY A 96 3.39 2.20 3.74
N VAL A 97 3.33 2.88 4.89
CA VAL A 97 4.15 2.57 6.07
C VAL A 97 3.85 1.16 6.59
N GLU A 98 2.58 0.80 6.74
CA GLU A 98 2.15 -0.50 7.27
C GLU A 98 2.53 -1.65 6.33
N ARG A 99 2.32 -1.51 5.01
CA ARG A 99 2.72 -2.54 4.03
C ARG A 99 4.23 -2.75 4.02
N LEU A 100 5.03 -1.67 4.09
CA LEU A 100 6.49 -1.77 4.24
C LEU A 100 6.90 -2.47 5.55
N ALA A 101 6.23 -2.15 6.66
CA ALA A 101 6.48 -2.82 7.93
C ALA A 101 6.18 -4.33 7.84
N GLY A 102 5.09 -4.72 7.18
CA GLY A 102 4.75 -6.12 6.95
C GLY A 102 5.80 -6.87 6.13
N TYR A 103 6.33 -6.24 5.08
CA TYR A 103 7.46 -6.78 4.32
C TYR A 103 8.69 -7.02 5.21
N LYS A 104 9.10 -6.01 5.99
CA LYS A 104 10.26 -6.11 6.89
C LYS A 104 10.08 -7.21 7.95
N ASP A 105 8.90 -7.28 8.55
CA ASP A 105 8.57 -8.29 9.57
C ASP A 105 8.57 -9.72 9.00
N ALA A 106 8.07 -9.92 7.78
CA ALA A 106 8.10 -11.21 7.11
C ALA A 106 9.53 -11.70 6.88
N LEU A 107 10.43 -10.84 6.39
CA LEU A 107 11.84 -11.17 6.21
C LEU A 107 12.49 -11.52 7.55
N ALA A 108 12.30 -10.69 8.57
CA ALA A 108 12.87 -10.90 9.90
C ALA A 108 12.36 -12.21 10.53
N GLY A 109 11.06 -12.51 10.44
CA GLY A 109 10.44 -13.73 10.95
C GLY A 109 10.98 -15.01 10.31
N HIS A 110 11.56 -14.91 9.11
CA HIS A 110 12.17 -16.03 8.39
C HIS A 110 13.71 -15.98 8.39
N GLY A 111 14.32 -15.11 9.20
CA GLY A 111 15.77 -15.01 9.32
C GLY A 111 16.47 -14.47 8.06
N ILE A 112 15.73 -13.76 7.19
CA ILE A 112 16.28 -13.14 5.99
C ILE A 112 16.72 -11.72 6.35
N ALA A 113 18.00 -11.42 6.13
CA ALA A 113 18.53 -10.09 6.40
C ALA A 113 17.88 -9.04 5.48
N LEU A 114 17.46 -7.92 6.06
CA LEU A 114 16.93 -6.81 5.30
C LEU A 114 18.03 -6.18 4.44
N ASN A 115 17.77 -6.08 3.15
CA ASN A 115 18.60 -5.33 2.21
C ASN A 115 17.81 -4.09 1.74
N GLU A 116 18.12 -2.92 2.31
CA GLU A 116 17.46 -1.66 1.96
C GLU A 116 17.63 -1.28 0.48
N ALA A 117 18.65 -1.81 -0.20
CA ALA A 117 18.84 -1.58 -1.64
C ALA A 117 17.75 -2.26 -2.49
N LEU A 118 17.01 -3.23 -1.95
CA LEU A 118 15.86 -3.88 -2.57
C LEU A 118 14.53 -3.12 -2.36
N ILE A 119 14.55 -1.99 -1.66
CA ILE A 119 13.36 -1.17 -1.44
C ILE A 119 13.42 0.05 -2.34
N ALA A 120 12.41 0.24 -3.17
CA ALA A 120 12.20 1.46 -3.96
C ALA A 120 10.94 2.18 -3.49
N GLU A 121 10.96 3.52 -3.48
CA GLU A 121 9.78 4.32 -3.15
C GLU A 121 8.88 4.49 -4.37
N GLY A 122 7.58 4.27 -4.18
CA GLY A 122 6.53 4.56 -5.14
C GLY A 122 5.46 5.48 -4.56
N ARG A 123 4.48 5.85 -5.41
CA ARG A 123 3.40 6.81 -5.06
C ARG A 123 2.05 6.39 -5.63
N TRP A 124 1.78 5.10 -5.62
CA TRP A 124 0.51 4.50 -6.01
C TRP A 124 0.17 4.55 -7.50
N THR A 125 1.07 5.01 -8.38
CA THR A 125 0.80 5.11 -9.82
C THR A 125 1.68 4.16 -10.65
N PRO A 126 1.25 3.76 -11.86
CA PRO A 126 2.04 2.88 -12.72
C PRO A 126 3.42 3.46 -13.04
N GLU A 127 3.52 4.78 -13.23
CA GLU A 127 4.79 5.45 -13.53
C GLU A 127 5.80 5.26 -12.40
N THR A 128 5.32 5.32 -11.14
CA THR A 128 6.20 5.13 -9.98
C THR A 128 6.57 3.66 -9.78
N GLY A 129 5.73 2.72 -10.21
CA GLY A 129 6.09 1.30 -10.30
C GLY A 129 7.22 1.06 -11.30
N ALA A 130 7.12 1.63 -12.49
CA ALA A 130 8.17 1.56 -13.52
C ALA A 130 9.47 2.22 -13.04
N ALA A 131 9.38 3.41 -12.43
CA ALA A 131 10.53 4.12 -11.86
C ALA A 131 11.20 3.32 -10.74
N GLY A 132 10.42 2.58 -9.93
CA GLY A 132 10.94 1.69 -8.89
C GLY A 132 11.84 0.59 -9.47
N VAL A 133 11.40 -0.08 -10.53
CA VAL A 133 12.22 -1.09 -11.24
C VAL A 133 13.50 -0.46 -11.79
N GLU A 134 13.41 0.71 -12.40
CA GLU A 134 14.59 1.41 -12.94
C GLU A 134 15.56 1.80 -11.82
N SER A 135 15.06 2.25 -10.67
CA SER A 135 15.88 2.55 -9.49
C SER A 135 16.62 1.30 -8.97
N LEU A 136 15.93 0.15 -8.87
CA LEU A 136 16.54 -1.12 -8.48
C LEU A 136 17.63 -1.54 -9.46
N ARG A 137 17.39 -1.40 -10.77
CA ARG A 137 18.37 -1.68 -11.84
C ARG A 137 19.62 -0.82 -11.70
N GLN A 138 19.45 0.49 -11.46
CA GLN A 138 20.58 1.44 -11.30
C GLN A 138 21.43 1.13 -10.08
N ARG A 139 20.84 0.56 -9.01
CA ARG A 139 21.57 0.09 -7.84
C ARG A 139 22.31 -1.23 -8.08
N GLY A 140 22.10 -1.88 -9.21
CA GLY A 140 22.74 -3.16 -9.56
C GLY A 140 22.31 -4.33 -8.69
N VAL A 141 21.14 -4.24 -8.04
CA VAL A 141 20.62 -5.33 -7.19
C VAL A 141 19.92 -6.39 -8.04
N THR A 142 20.01 -7.64 -7.60
CA THR A 142 19.30 -8.78 -8.18
C THR A 142 18.16 -9.19 -7.25
N TYR A 143 17.05 -9.65 -7.81
CA TYR A 143 15.90 -10.16 -7.07
C TYR A 143 15.14 -11.17 -7.95
N SER A 144 14.49 -12.12 -7.32
CA SER A 144 13.68 -13.16 -7.98
C SER A 144 12.18 -12.91 -7.84
N ALA A 145 11.79 -12.00 -6.96
CA ALA A 145 10.40 -11.55 -6.80
C ALA A 145 10.35 -10.05 -6.52
N LEU A 146 9.26 -9.42 -6.93
CA LEU A 146 8.96 -8.02 -6.70
C LEU A 146 7.54 -7.89 -6.17
N VAL A 147 7.39 -7.25 -5.02
CA VAL A 147 6.11 -6.88 -4.44
C VAL A 147 5.93 -5.38 -4.63
N ALA A 148 4.88 -5.00 -5.32
CA ALA A 148 4.44 -3.61 -5.41
C ALA A 148 3.28 -3.37 -4.44
N SER A 149 3.26 -2.22 -3.78
CA SER A 149 2.26 -1.92 -2.76
C SER A 149 0.84 -1.70 -3.29
N ASN A 150 0.62 -1.68 -4.62
CA ASN A 150 -0.69 -1.81 -5.26
C ASN A 150 -0.54 -2.36 -6.68
N ASP A 151 -1.66 -2.71 -7.32
CA ASP A 151 -1.68 -3.27 -8.67
C ASP A 151 -1.27 -2.26 -9.72
N ASP A 152 -1.61 -0.99 -9.59
CA ASP A 152 -1.18 0.03 -10.54
C ASP A 152 0.35 0.08 -10.64
N MET A 153 1.05 0.09 -9.50
CA MET A 153 2.52 0.03 -9.50
C MET A 153 3.04 -1.32 -10.00
N ALA A 154 2.35 -2.44 -9.69
CA ALA A 154 2.73 -3.75 -10.22
C ALA A 154 2.65 -3.78 -11.76
N ILE A 155 1.60 -3.23 -12.34
CA ILE A 155 1.44 -3.08 -13.80
C ILE A 155 2.56 -2.24 -14.40
N GLY A 156 2.88 -1.11 -13.78
CA GLY A 156 4.00 -0.27 -14.20
C GLY A 156 5.34 -0.99 -14.11
N ALA A 157 5.57 -1.75 -13.03
CA ALA A 157 6.76 -2.57 -12.86
C ALA A 157 6.86 -3.68 -13.92
N MET A 158 5.77 -4.40 -14.19
CA MET A 158 5.72 -5.43 -15.24
C MET A 158 6.07 -4.85 -16.62
N LYS A 159 5.50 -3.69 -16.95
CA LYS A 159 5.82 -2.98 -18.20
C LYS A 159 7.32 -2.65 -18.29
N GLN A 160 7.92 -2.13 -17.24
CA GLN A 160 9.33 -1.78 -17.22
C GLN A 160 10.23 -3.02 -17.30
N LEU A 161 9.90 -4.09 -16.57
CA LEU A 161 10.60 -5.37 -16.67
C LEU A 161 10.57 -5.92 -18.09
N HIS A 162 9.41 -5.88 -18.74
CA HIS A 162 9.26 -6.30 -20.14
C HIS A 162 10.14 -5.48 -21.09
N GLN A 163 10.18 -4.15 -20.92
CA GLN A 163 11.05 -3.27 -21.73
C GLN A 163 12.54 -3.56 -21.54
N LEU A 164 12.92 -4.05 -20.36
CA LEU A 164 14.29 -4.49 -20.05
C LEU A 164 14.58 -5.93 -20.49
N GLY A 165 13.62 -6.61 -21.11
CA GLY A 165 13.76 -8.00 -21.56
C GLY A 165 13.70 -9.03 -20.42
N VAL A 166 13.25 -8.64 -19.23
CA VAL A 166 13.09 -9.53 -18.08
C VAL A 166 11.74 -10.23 -18.17
N LYS A 167 11.76 -11.56 -18.11
CA LYS A 167 10.55 -12.38 -18.22
C LYS A 167 9.83 -12.49 -16.87
N VAL A 168 8.54 -12.21 -16.90
CA VAL A 168 7.62 -12.38 -15.76
C VAL A 168 6.67 -13.53 -16.11
N PRO A 169 6.53 -14.56 -15.31
CA PRO A 169 7.13 -14.76 -13.99
C PRO A 169 8.48 -15.52 -13.97
N GLU A 170 9.01 -15.97 -15.12
CA GLU A 170 10.11 -16.95 -15.22
C GLU A 170 11.43 -16.46 -14.57
N GLN A 171 11.70 -15.18 -14.63
CA GLN A 171 12.89 -14.58 -14.04
C GLN A 171 12.55 -13.77 -12.78
N VAL A 172 11.41 -13.08 -12.78
CA VAL A 172 10.94 -12.28 -11.66
C VAL A 172 9.43 -12.50 -11.47
N SER A 173 9.04 -13.02 -10.33
CA SER A 173 7.63 -13.04 -9.91
C SER A 173 7.18 -11.65 -9.49
N VAL A 174 6.04 -11.19 -9.96
CA VAL A 174 5.47 -9.88 -9.55
C VAL A 174 4.16 -10.08 -8.81
N VAL A 175 3.99 -9.36 -7.72
CA VAL A 175 2.76 -9.36 -6.91
C VAL A 175 2.35 -7.92 -6.64
N GLY A 176 1.04 -7.65 -6.75
CA GLY A 176 0.40 -6.39 -6.39
C GLY A 176 -0.50 -6.50 -5.16
N PHE A 177 -1.36 -5.54 -4.99
CA PHE A 177 -2.44 -5.49 -4.02
C PHE A 177 -3.65 -4.82 -4.69
N ASP A 178 -4.84 -5.12 -4.21
CA ASP A 178 -6.16 -4.54 -4.48
C ASP A 178 -7.03 -5.38 -5.41
N ASP A 179 -6.48 -6.24 -6.26
CA ASP A 179 -7.22 -7.06 -7.23
C ASP A 179 -8.12 -6.18 -8.13
N ILE A 180 -7.51 -5.17 -8.77
CA ILE A 180 -8.24 -4.25 -9.63
C ILE A 180 -8.79 -4.97 -10.88
N ALA A 181 -9.86 -4.42 -11.46
CA ALA A 181 -10.53 -5.00 -12.61
C ALA A 181 -9.61 -5.29 -13.82
N LEU A 182 -8.46 -4.61 -13.91
CA LEU A 182 -7.48 -4.80 -14.98
C LEU A 182 -6.53 -5.99 -14.72
N ALA A 183 -6.32 -6.39 -13.46
CA ALA A 183 -5.35 -7.42 -13.07
C ALA A 183 -5.45 -8.72 -13.90
N PRO A 184 -6.64 -9.34 -14.10
CA PRO A 184 -6.77 -10.56 -14.88
C PRO A 184 -6.53 -10.40 -16.38
N TYR A 185 -6.51 -9.19 -16.91
CA TYR A 185 -6.28 -8.89 -18.33
C TYR A 185 -4.83 -8.55 -18.66
N MET A 186 -3.97 -8.51 -17.64
CA MET A 186 -2.52 -8.37 -17.88
C MET A 186 -1.94 -9.64 -18.49
N VAL A 187 -0.77 -9.53 -19.13
CA VAL A 187 -0.05 -10.69 -19.72
C VAL A 187 1.39 -10.65 -19.21
N PRO A 188 1.76 -11.59 -18.30
CA PRO A 188 0.87 -12.52 -17.59
C PRO A 188 -0.16 -11.81 -16.72
N SER A 189 -1.23 -12.49 -16.31
CA SER A 189 -2.19 -11.93 -15.34
C SER A 189 -1.51 -11.64 -14.02
N LEU A 190 -1.90 -10.56 -13.41
CA LEU A 190 -1.43 -10.15 -12.09
C LEU A 190 -2.28 -10.82 -11.00
#